data_a3b060b8cf93fc232208de222c011a90
#
_entry.id   a3b060b8cf93fc232208de222c011a90
#
_cell.length_a   1.000
_cell.length_b   1.000
_cell.length_c   1.000
_cell.angle_alpha   90.00
_cell.angle_beta   90.00
_cell.angle_gamma   90.00
#
_symmetry.space_group_name_H-M   'P 1'
#
loop_
_entity.id
_entity.type
_entity.pdbx_description
1 polymer ?
#
loop_
_entity_poly.entity_id
_entity_poly.type
_entity_poly.pdbx_seq_one_letter_code
_entity_poly.pdbx_strand_id
1 'polypeptide(L)'
;MKKALLTLTALAAACTFSQFAQAQDAKAGDAAAGKGKAAMCIGCHGLIGYQASFPEVYKVPKIAGQSAKYIASALTAYQKGDRKHPTMRGIAASLTEQDIADLAAFYEQQGKEGATPAPEQLAVQPPEALKDRLQACTACHGPNFSKPIDGTYPRLAGQHADYLFAALRAYATDNNTIVGRANPAMRSQVVQEADGKKKPTFTNAELKQVAAYLASLPGELRTVPESRFR
;
A
#
# COMPACT_ATOMS: atom_id res chain seq x y z
N MET A 1 -12.48 -84.69 10.68
CA MET A 1 -13.35 -83.60 11.16
C MET A 1 -12.49 -82.41 11.52
N LYS A 2 -12.24 -81.46 10.57
CA LYS A 2 -11.48 -80.26 10.84
C LYS A 2 -12.29 -79.08 10.33
N LYS A 3 -12.74 -78.24 11.27
CA LYS A 3 -13.52 -77.01 10.98
C LYS A 3 -12.55 -75.92 10.50
N ALA A 4 -12.76 -75.45 9.29
CA ALA A 4 -12.06 -74.29 8.76
C ALA A 4 -12.76 -73.01 9.24
N LEU A 5 -12.02 -72.14 9.90
CA LEU A 5 -12.45 -70.82 10.34
C LEU A 5 -12.08 -69.79 9.26
N LEU A 6 -13.07 -69.25 8.57
CA LEU A 6 -12.89 -68.16 7.65
C LEU A 6 -12.89 -66.83 8.43
N THR A 7 -11.73 -66.18 8.45
CA THR A 7 -11.60 -64.82 8.97
C THR A 7 -11.83 -63.81 7.83
N LEU A 8 -12.95 -63.04 7.93
CA LEU A 8 -13.26 -61.94 7.03
C LEU A 8 -12.49 -60.70 7.49
N THR A 9 -11.49 -60.29 6.74
CA THR A 9 -10.80 -58.99 6.95
C THR A 9 -11.55 -57.92 6.20
N ALA A 10 -12.25 -57.05 6.91
CA ALA A 10 -12.89 -55.87 6.38
C ALA A 10 -11.79 -54.75 6.14
N LEU A 11 -11.55 -54.44 4.90
CA LEU A 11 -10.65 -53.35 4.49
C LEU A 11 -11.42 -52.02 4.56
N ALA A 12 -11.22 -51.25 5.63
CA ALA A 12 -11.77 -49.90 5.76
C ALA A 12 -10.95 -48.92 4.89
N ALA A 13 -11.47 -48.55 3.73
CA ALA A 13 -10.91 -47.49 2.90
C ALA A 13 -11.21 -46.15 3.57
N ALA A 14 -10.21 -45.56 4.22
CA ALA A 14 -10.26 -44.20 4.72
C ALA A 14 -10.16 -43.23 3.54
N CYS A 15 -11.29 -42.70 3.06
CA CYS A 15 -11.33 -41.59 2.14
C CYS A 15 -10.84 -40.31 2.89
N THR A 16 -9.57 -39.98 2.78
CA THR A 16 -9.04 -38.66 3.17
C THR A 16 -9.57 -37.64 2.19
N PHE A 17 -10.62 -36.91 2.59
CA PHE A 17 -11.01 -35.69 1.92
C PHE A 17 -9.88 -34.67 2.10
N SER A 18 -9.01 -34.55 1.09
CA SER A 18 -8.12 -33.42 0.96
C SER A 18 -9.01 -32.18 0.73
N GLN A 19 -9.23 -31.41 1.78
CA GLN A 19 -9.79 -30.07 1.66
C GLN A 19 -8.71 -29.24 0.95
N PHE A 20 -8.82 -29.13 -0.36
CA PHE A 20 -8.16 -28.06 -1.07
C PHE A 20 -8.70 -26.76 -0.48
N ALA A 21 -7.87 -26.06 0.31
CA ALA A 21 -8.10 -24.68 0.62
C ALA A 21 -8.17 -23.95 -0.72
N GLN A 22 -9.38 -23.68 -1.20
CA GLN A 22 -9.57 -22.74 -2.31
C GLN A 22 -9.01 -21.42 -1.81
N ALA A 23 -7.87 -21.02 -2.34
CA ALA A 23 -7.46 -19.64 -2.28
C ALA A 23 -8.65 -18.86 -2.88
N GLN A 24 -9.35 -18.09 -2.03
CA GLN A 24 -10.41 -17.22 -2.50
C GLN A 24 -9.72 -16.28 -3.49
N ASP A 25 -9.99 -16.48 -4.77
CA ASP A 25 -9.57 -15.54 -5.81
C ASP A 25 -10.04 -14.16 -5.37
N ALA A 26 -9.09 -13.25 -5.17
CA ALA A 26 -9.40 -11.89 -4.77
C ALA A 26 -10.42 -11.35 -5.78
N LYS A 27 -11.61 -11.02 -5.29
CA LYS A 27 -12.72 -10.58 -6.13
C LYS A 27 -12.24 -9.45 -7.02
N ALA A 28 -12.39 -9.60 -8.34
CA ALA A 28 -12.04 -8.54 -9.28
C ALA A 28 -12.85 -7.27 -8.96
N GLY A 29 -12.18 -6.14 -8.86
CA GLY A 29 -12.84 -4.86 -8.58
C GLY A 29 -13.48 -4.29 -9.84
N ASP A 30 -14.65 -3.69 -9.70
CA ASP A 30 -15.37 -2.94 -10.74
C ASP A 30 -15.14 -1.42 -10.52
N ALA A 31 -14.45 -0.78 -11.46
CA ALA A 31 -14.17 0.65 -11.39
C ALA A 31 -15.43 1.53 -11.49
N ALA A 32 -16.46 1.10 -12.21
CA ALA A 32 -17.73 1.83 -12.32
C ALA A 32 -18.49 1.79 -10.97
N ALA A 33 -18.54 0.63 -10.32
CA ALA A 33 -19.07 0.49 -8.98
C ALA A 33 -18.25 1.31 -7.97
N GLY A 34 -16.91 1.29 -8.07
CA GLY A 34 -16.00 2.07 -7.24
C GLY A 34 -16.23 3.57 -7.32
N LYS A 35 -16.53 4.10 -8.50
CA LYS A 35 -16.91 5.51 -8.71
C LYS A 35 -18.11 5.92 -7.84
N GLY A 36 -19.14 5.08 -7.78
CA GLY A 36 -20.33 5.31 -6.95
C GLY A 36 -20.01 5.32 -5.44
N LYS A 37 -19.01 4.57 -5.02
CA LYS A 37 -18.59 4.42 -3.61
C LYS A 37 -17.57 5.47 -3.15
N ALA A 38 -16.96 6.22 -4.07
CA ALA A 38 -15.84 7.12 -3.80
C ALA A 38 -16.22 8.44 -3.08
N ALA A 39 -17.50 8.71 -2.81
CA ALA A 39 -17.96 9.98 -2.26
C ALA A 39 -17.23 10.41 -0.98
N MET A 40 -17.02 9.49 -0.03
CA MET A 40 -16.29 9.78 1.21
C MET A 40 -14.79 10.01 1.00
N CYS A 41 -14.22 9.44 -0.05
CA CYS A 41 -12.81 9.56 -0.37
C CYS A 41 -12.49 10.90 -1.05
N ILE A 42 -13.35 11.32 -1.98
CA ILE A 42 -13.18 12.53 -2.82
C ILE A 42 -13.13 13.79 -1.95
N GLY A 43 -13.89 13.85 -0.85
CA GLY A 43 -13.89 15.01 0.06
C GLY A 43 -12.52 15.40 0.63
N CYS A 44 -11.55 14.46 0.60
CA CYS A 44 -10.17 14.71 1.00
C CYS A 44 -9.19 14.47 -0.16
N HIS A 45 -9.28 13.31 -0.82
CA HIS A 45 -8.35 12.90 -1.88
C HIS A 45 -8.61 13.56 -3.25
N GLY A 46 -9.77 14.19 -3.43
CA GLY A 46 -10.14 14.94 -4.65
C GLY A 46 -9.90 16.46 -4.54
N LEU A 47 -9.37 16.97 -3.45
CA LEU A 47 -9.12 18.39 -3.25
C LEU A 47 -7.62 18.69 -3.40
N ILE A 48 -7.27 19.50 -4.40
CA ILE A 48 -5.88 19.88 -4.66
C ILE A 48 -5.31 20.65 -3.47
N GLY A 49 -4.18 20.18 -2.93
CA GLY A 49 -3.47 20.84 -1.84
C GLY A 49 -4.12 20.72 -0.46
N TYR A 50 -5.22 19.95 -0.34
CA TYR A 50 -5.86 19.75 0.96
C TYR A 50 -4.89 19.09 1.96
N GLN A 51 -4.86 19.65 3.18
CA GLN A 51 -4.00 19.18 4.27
C GLN A 51 -4.84 18.59 5.40
N ALA A 52 -4.42 17.41 5.85
CA ALA A 52 -4.89 16.87 7.11
C ALA A 52 -4.22 17.65 8.26
N SER A 53 -4.98 17.94 9.32
CA SER A 53 -4.44 18.56 10.54
C SER A 53 -4.21 17.56 11.67
N PHE A 54 -4.73 16.37 11.55
CA PHE A 54 -4.65 15.30 12.55
C PHE A 54 -4.46 13.94 11.86
N PRO A 55 -3.62 13.04 12.37
CA PRO A 55 -2.76 13.15 13.56
C PRO A 55 -1.48 13.97 13.35
N GLU A 56 -1.14 14.31 12.14
CA GLU A 56 0.01 15.13 11.74
C GLU A 56 -0.39 16.01 10.55
N VAL A 57 0.27 17.16 10.40
CA VAL A 57 0.00 18.09 9.30
C VAL A 57 0.78 17.69 8.06
N TYR A 58 0.07 17.25 7.04
CA TYR A 58 0.62 16.99 5.69
C TYR A 58 -0.51 16.97 4.65
N LYS A 59 -0.15 17.13 3.38
CA LYS A 59 -1.11 17.03 2.28
C LYS A 59 -1.67 15.62 2.18
N VAL A 60 -2.98 15.53 2.02
CA VAL A 60 -3.66 14.25 1.78
C VAL A 60 -3.05 13.60 0.52
N PRO A 61 -2.63 12.33 0.60
CA PRO A 61 -1.88 11.72 -0.50
C PRO A 61 -2.70 11.60 -1.79
N LYS A 62 -2.00 11.73 -2.90
CA LYS A 62 -2.51 11.40 -4.23
C LYS A 62 -2.76 9.90 -4.31
N ILE A 63 -3.96 9.49 -4.71
CA ILE A 63 -4.32 8.08 -4.84
C ILE A 63 -4.77 7.70 -6.24
N ALA A 64 -5.21 8.65 -7.08
CA ALA A 64 -5.48 8.37 -8.49
C ALA A 64 -4.18 8.02 -9.22
N GLY A 65 -4.20 6.90 -9.94
CA GLY A 65 -3.03 6.32 -10.60
C GLY A 65 -2.19 5.39 -9.71
N GLN A 66 -2.57 5.17 -8.46
CA GLN A 66 -1.92 4.18 -7.61
C GLN A 66 -2.39 2.78 -7.99
N SER A 67 -1.52 1.77 -7.81
CA SER A 67 -1.88 0.38 -8.06
C SER A 67 -3.10 -0.07 -7.24
N ALA A 68 -4.04 -0.75 -7.89
CA ALA A 68 -5.21 -1.31 -7.21
C ALA A 68 -4.82 -2.28 -6.11
N LYS A 69 -3.83 -3.14 -6.32
CA LYS A 69 -3.34 -4.07 -5.29
C LYS A 69 -2.83 -3.33 -4.06
N TYR A 70 -2.07 -2.24 -4.27
CA TYR A 70 -1.57 -1.44 -3.15
C TYR A 70 -2.69 -0.69 -2.43
N ILE A 71 -3.66 -0.10 -3.14
CA ILE A 71 -4.81 0.58 -2.52
C ILE A 71 -5.59 -0.41 -1.65
N ALA A 72 -5.89 -1.61 -2.18
CA ALA A 72 -6.60 -2.65 -1.45
C ALA A 72 -5.84 -3.08 -0.19
N SER A 73 -4.54 -3.34 -0.30
CA SER A 73 -3.71 -3.71 0.86
C SER A 73 -3.62 -2.59 1.90
N ALA A 74 -3.56 -1.33 1.47
CA ALA A 74 -3.52 -0.19 2.37
C ALA A 74 -4.83 0.00 3.14
N LEU A 75 -6.00 -0.14 2.48
CA LEU A 75 -7.31 -0.08 3.12
C LEU A 75 -7.50 -1.22 4.12
N THR A 76 -7.13 -2.44 3.74
CA THR A 76 -7.13 -3.60 4.65
C THR A 76 -6.20 -3.39 5.85
N ALA A 77 -5.02 -2.80 5.64
CA ALA A 77 -4.09 -2.50 6.73
C ALA A 77 -4.65 -1.45 7.70
N TYR A 78 -5.43 -0.47 7.23
CA TYR A 78 -6.16 0.45 8.10
C TYR A 78 -7.25 -0.26 8.91
N GLN A 79 -8.02 -1.17 8.32
CA GLN A 79 -9.02 -1.98 9.02
C GLN A 79 -8.39 -2.79 10.15
N LYS A 80 -7.28 -3.48 9.86
CA LYS A 80 -6.55 -4.33 10.82
C LYS A 80 -5.79 -3.54 11.87
N GLY A 81 -5.56 -2.23 11.67
CA GLY A 81 -4.75 -1.40 12.55
C GLY A 81 -3.23 -1.52 12.32
N ASP A 82 -2.79 -2.27 11.30
CA ASP A 82 -1.39 -2.36 10.87
C ASP A 82 -0.88 -1.03 10.31
N ARG A 83 -1.80 -0.24 9.76
CA ARG A 83 -1.57 1.15 9.35
C ARG A 83 -2.45 2.05 10.19
N LYS A 84 -1.81 2.90 11.00
CA LYS A 84 -2.51 3.73 11.97
C LYS A 84 -2.72 5.13 11.41
N HIS A 85 -3.96 5.56 11.38
CA HIS A 85 -4.43 6.89 11.07
C HIS A 85 -5.93 6.93 11.42
N PRO A 86 -6.34 7.62 12.47
CA PRO A 86 -7.72 7.53 12.99
C PRO A 86 -8.79 7.76 11.94
N THR A 87 -8.68 8.83 11.13
CA THR A 87 -9.64 9.12 10.07
C THR A 87 -9.73 7.99 9.04
N MET A 88 -8.57 7.53 8.53
CA MET A 88 -8.56 6.46 7.52
C MET A 88 -9.01 5.12 8.08
N ARG A 89 -8.76 4.85 9.36
CA ARG A 89 -9.29 3.67 10.03
C ARG A 89 -10.81 3.70 10.11
N GLY A 90 -11.39 4.86 10.46
CA GLY A 90 -12.84 5.04 10.49
C GLY A 90 -13.48 4.84 9.11
N ILE A 91 -12.89 5.41 8.06
CA ILE A 91 -13.35 5.21 6.68
C ILE A 91 -13.23 3.74 6.26
N ALA A 92 -12.07 3.12 6.46
CA ALA A 92 -11.83 1.74 6.04
C ALA A 92 -12.69 0.72 6.79
N ALA A 93 -13.01 0.97 8.07
CA ALA A 93 -13.79 0.07 8.91
C ALA A 93 -15.21 -0.23 8.36
N SER A 94 -15.78 0.69 7.57
CA SER A 94 -17.11 0.53 6.96
C SER A 94 -17.10 -0.18 5.61
N LEU A 95 -15.92 -0.46 5.02
CA LEU A 95 -15.79 -1.04 3.70
C LEU A 95 -15.81 -2.56 3.76
N THR A 96 -16.58 -3.18 2.87
CA THR A 96 -16.49 -4.62 2.59
C THR A 96 -15.27 -4.92 1.71
N GLU A 97 -14.89 -6.18 1.58
CA GLU A 97 -13.82 -6.61 0.65
C GLU A 97 -14.13 -6.21 -0.79
N GLN A 98 -15.41 -6.30 -1.20
CA GLN A 98 -15.84 -5.86 -2.53
C GLN A 98 -15.73 -4.35 -2.70
N ASP A 99 -16.08 -3.55 -1.68
CA ASP A 99 -15.94 -2.09 -1.74
C ASP A 99 -14.48 -1.69 -1.88
N ILE A 100 -13.59 -2.36 -1.15
CA ILE A 100 -12.14 -2.15 -1.26
C ILE A 100 -11.64 -2.48 -2.68
N ALA A 101 -12.07 -3.61 -3.25
CA ALA A 101 -11.67 -4.00 -4.60
C ALA A 101 -12.17 -3.00 -5.65
N ASP A 102 -13.42 -2.57 -5.57
CA ASP A 102 -14.04 -1.63 -6.52
C ASP A 102 -13.40 -0.23 -6.42
N LEU A 103 -13.20 0.29 -5.21
CA LEU A 103 -12.52 1.57 -4.99
C LEU A 103 -11.07 1.52 -5.47
N ALA A 104 -10.37 0.41 -5.26
CA ALA A 104 -9.00 0.22 -5.73
C ALA A 104 -8.93 0.26 -7.27
N ALA A 105 -9.83 -0.46 -7.95
CA ALA A 105 -9.93 -0.46 -9.40
C ALA A 105 -10.27 0.95 -9.95
N PHE A 106 -11.22 1.64 -9.31
CA PHE A 106 -11.58 3.01 -9.69
C PHE A 106 -10.40 3.98 -9.63
N TYR A 107 -9.67 4.02 -8.51
CA TYR A 107 -8.57 4.97 -8.37
C TYR A 107 -7.37 4.63 -9.27
N GLU A 108 -7.10 3.36 -9.52
CA GLU A 108 -6.08 2.98 -10.49
C GLU A 108 -6.47 3.45 -11.90
N GLN A 109 -7.71 3.24 -12.32
CA GLN A 109 -8.20 3.66 -13.63
C GLN A 109 -8.25 5.19 -13.76
N GLN A 110 -8.78 5.89 -12.75
CA GLN A 110 -8.89 7.36 -12.74
C GLN A 110 -7.53 8.05 -12.98
N GLY A 111 -6.45 7.45 -12.52
CA GLY A 111 -5.10 7.97 -12.76
C GLY A 111 -4.63 7.83 -14.21
N LYS A 112 -5.14 6.86 -14.95
CA LYS A 112 -4.75 6.62 -16.34
C LYS A 112 -5.38 7.62 -17.32
N GLU A 113 -6.52 8.18 -16.97
CA GLU A 113 -7.26 9.12 -17.82
C GLU A 113 -6.49 10.44 -17.96
N GLY A 114 -5.97 10.73 -19.17
CA GLY A 114 -5.19 11.95 -19.46
C GLY A 114 -3.85 12.04 -18.74
N ALA A 115 -3.29 10.92 -18.27
CA ALA A 115 -1.97 10.89 -17.66
C ALA A 115 -0.88 10.88 -18.74
N THR A 116 0.19 11.63 -18.52
CA THR A 116 1.45 11.42 -19.22
C THR A 116 2.15 10.24 -18.52
N PRO A 117 2.51 9.17 -19.25
CA PRO A 117 3.25 8.06 -18.65
C PRO A 117 4.55 8.52 -18.01
N ALA A 118 4.87 7.99 -16.84
CA ALA A 118 6.15 8.25 -16.23
C ALA A 118 7.30 7.70 -17.09
N PRO A 119 8.45 8.38 -17.16
CA PRO A 119 9.64 7.90 -17.85
C PRO A 119 10.03 6.51 -17.34
N GLU A 120 10.64 5.69 -18.18
CA GLU A 120 11.11 4.35 -17.77
C GLU A 120 12.33 4.41 -16.86
N GLN A 121 13.14 5.45 -17.04
CA GLN A 121 14.34 5.71 -16.25
C GLN A 121 14.18 6.96 -15.40
N LEU A 122 15.08 7.15 -14.43
CA LEU A 122 15.12 8.35 -13.61
C LEU A 122 15.32 9.59 -14.47
N ALA A 123 14.37 10.53 -14.43
CA ALA A 123 14.47 11.81 -15.09
C ALA A 123 15.40 12.78 -14.34
N VAL A 124 15.55 12.59 -13.03
CA VAL A 124 16.39 13.40 -12.14
C VAL A 124 17.26 12.46 -11.31
N GLN A 125 18.55 12.72 -11.23
CA GLN A 125 19.46 11.93 -10.41
C GLN A 125 19.23 12.21 -8.92
N PRO A 126 19.36 11.19 -8.06
CA PRO A 126 19.25 11.39 -6.62
C PRO A 126 20.41 12.25 -6.09
N PRO A 127 20.21 12.92 -4.94
CA PRO A 127 21.31 13.59 -4.25
C PRO A 127 22.45 12.58 -4.00
N GLU A 128 23.70 12.98 -4.28
CA GLU A 128 24.85 12.08 -4.22
C GLU A 128 24.98 11.37 -2.86
N ALA A 129 24.74 12.09 -1.77
CA ALA A 129 24.78 11.53 -0.41
C ALA A 129 23.72 10.42 -0.14
N LEU A 130 22.68 10.31 -0.98
CA LEU A 130 21.58 9.35 -0.81
C LEU A 130 21.53 8.29 -1.91
N LYS A 131 22.39 8.40 -2.92
CA LYS A 131 22.36 7.58 -4.15
C LYS A 131 22.37 6.08 -3.86
N ASP A 132 23.35 5.60 -3.09
CA ASP A 132 23.49 4.19 -2.77
C ASP A 132 22.32 3.67 -1.92
N ARG A 133 21.82 4.49 -0.99
CA ARG A 133 20.68 4.13 -0.15
C ARG A 133 19.37 4.05 -0.94
N LEU A 134 19.17 4.95 -1.88
CA LEU A 134 17.98 4.95 -2.74
C LEU A 134 17.99 3.78 -3.73
N GLN A 135 19.16 3.24 -4.07
CA GLN A 135 19.28 2.06 -4.92
C GLN A 135 18.53 0.85 -4.29
N ALA A 136 18.61 0.65 -2.99
CA ALA A 136 17.86 -0.41 -2.31
C ALA A 136 16.33 -0.24 -2.46
N CYS A 137 15.84 1.00 -2.53
CA CYS A 137 14.42 1.28 -2.71
C CYS A 137 13.93 0.90 -4.11
N THR A 138 14.78 1.06 -5.14
CA THR A 138 14.41 0.75 -6.53
C THR A 138 14.16 -0.73 -6.76
N ALA A 139 14.72 -1.62 -5.93
CA ALA A 139 14.52 -3.06 -6.02
C ALA A 139 13.04 -3.46 -5.94
N CYS A 140 12.22 -2.72 -5.20
CA CYS A 140 10.79 -2.97 -5.05
C CYS A 140 9.93 -1.90 -5.73
N HIS A 141 10.32 -0.62 -5.61
CA HIS A 141 9.53 0.50 -6.14
C HIS A 141 9.81 0.81 -7.62
N GLY A 142 10.71 0.05 -8.26
CA GLY A 142 11.11 0.22 -9.64
C GLY A 142 12.14 1.34 -9.86
N PRO A 143 12.85 1.33 -10.99
CA PRO A 143 14.00 2.23 -11.23
C PRO A 143 13.63 3.71 -11.26
N ASN A 144 12.38 4.03 -11.60
CA ASN A 144 11.86 5.40 -11.68
C ASN A 144 10.87 5.74 -10.55
N PHE A 145 10.68 4.86 -9.56
CA PHE A 145 9.71 4.98 -8.47
C PHE A 145 8.24 5.13 -8.89
N SER A 146 7.93 4.92 -10.16
CA SER A 146 6.58 4.93 -10.73
C SER A 146 6.11 3.58 -11.26
N LYS A 147 7.05 2.68 -11.56
CA LYS A 147 6.76 1.34 -12.08
C LYS A 147 7.33 0.29 -11.13
N PRO A 148 6.68 0.02 -9.98
CA PRO A 148 7.11 -1.00 -9.03
C PRO A 148 7.11 -2.39 -9.70
N ILE A 149 7.94 -3.30 -9.20
CA ILE A 149 8.09 -4.66 -9.73
C ILE A 149 6.84 -5.53 -9.51
N ASP A 150 6.01 -5.20 -8.54
CA ASP A 150 4.69 -5.79 -8.30
C ASP A 150 3.71 -4.73 -7.81
N GLY A 151 2.43 -4.90 -8.15
CA GLY A 151 1.38 -3.96 -7.79
C GLY A 151 1.09 -3.81 -6.29
N THR A 152 1.64 -4.65 -5.42
CA THR A 152 1.54 -4.50 -3.97
C THR A 152 2.49 -3.43 -3.42
N TYR A 153 3.54 -3.09 -4.16
CA TYR A 153 4.43 -1.97 -3.83
C TYR A 153 3.85 -0.66 -4.38
N PRO A 154 3.88 0.44 -3.60
CA PRO A 154 3.32 1.70 -4.07
C PRO A 154 4.19 2.39 -5.10
N ARG A 155 3.54 3.11 -6.01
CA ARG A 155 4.15 4.18 -6.79
C ARG A 155 4.48 5.34 -5.86
N LEU A 156 5.67 5.93 -5.98
CA LEU A 156 6.17 6.98 -5.09
C LEU A 156 6.42 8.29 -5.82
N ALA A 157 6.87 8.23 -7.09
CA ALA A 157 7.21 9.41 -7.88
C ALA A 157 6.04 10.40 -7.98
N GLY A 158 6.34 11.67 -7.74
CA GLY A 158 5.36 12.75 -7.79
C GLY A 158 4.37 12.81 -6.61
N GLN A 159 4.50 11.96 -5.59
CA GLN A 159 3.70 12.04 -4.37
C GLN A 159 4.11 13.25 -3.52
N HIS A 160 3.25 13.74 -2.64
CA HIS A 160 3.54 14.87 -1.77
C HIS A 160 4.71 14.57 -0.81
N ALA A 161 5.69 15.48 -0.75
CA ALA A 161 6.90 15.30 0.06
C ALA A 161 6.61 15.19 1.56
N ASP A 162 5.71 16.03 2.07
CA ASP A 162 5.27 16.03 3.47
C ASP A 162 4.61 14.69 3.87
N TYR A 163 3.73 14.16 2.99
CA TYR A 163 3.14 12.84 3.20
C TYR A 163 4.19 11.72 3.14
N LEU A 164 5.12 11.75 2.17
CA LEU A 164 6.19 10.75 2.06
C LEU A 164 7.07 10.73 3.31
N PHE A 165 7.42 11.93 3.82
CA PHE A 165 8.19 12.06 5.05
C PHE A 165 7.44 11.47 6.26
N ALA A 166 6.17 11.82 6.45
CA ALA A 166 5.33 11.26 7.50
C ALA A 166 5.20 9.72 7.36
N ALA A 167 5.03 9.21 6.13
CA ALA A 167 4.93 7.81 5.85
C ALA A 167 6.22 7.03 6.20
N LEU A 168 7.40 7.56 5.86
CA LEU A 168 8.69 6.95 6.17
C LEU A 168 8.93 6.91 7.69
N ARG A 169 8.65 7.99 8.40
CA ARG A 169 8.72 8.05 9.86
C ARG A 169 7.79 7.05 10.53
N ALA A 170 6.59 6.87 9.98
CA ALA A 170 5.60 5.96 10.56
C ALA A 170 6.07 4.50 10.61
N TYR A 171 6.95 4.06 9.70
CA TYR A 171 7.55 2.72 9.77
C TYR A 171 8.56 2.56 10.91
N ALA A 172 9.16 3.65 11.38
CA ALA A 172 10.08 3.66 12.52
C ALA A 172 9.36 3.91 13.86
N THR A 173 8.08 4.25 13.83
CA THR A 173 7.31 4.59 15.03
C THR A 173 6.84 3.32 15.74
N ASP A 174 7.22 3.18 17.01
CA ASP A 174 6.77 2.11 17.90
C ASP A 174 5.80 2.65 18.96
N ASN A 175 4.96 1.74 19.47
CA ASN A 175 4.08 1.97 20.63
C ASN A 175 3.19 3.22 20.57
N ASN A 176 2.88 3.69 19.35
CA ASN A 176 1.97 4.80 19.15
C ASN A 176 0.60 4.27 18.70
N THR A 177 -0.49 4.79 19.25
CA THR A 177 -1.86 4.31 18.97
C THR A 177 -2.48 4.96 17.75
N ILE A 178 -1.99 6.13 17.33
CA ILE A 178 -2.58 6.96 16.29
C ILE A 178 -1.72 7.11 15.02
N VAL A 179 -0.40 6.87 15.14
CA VAL A 179 0.56 6.92 14.02
C VAL A 179 1.39 5.64 14.01
N GLY A 180 1.65 5.08 12.84
CA GLY A 180 2.52 3.91 12.68
C GLY A 180 2.13 3.05 11.47
N ARG A 181 3.09 2.25 11.02
CA ARG A 181 2.92 1.29 9.92
C ARG A 181 3.69 0.01 10.23
N ALA A 182 2.97 -1.10 10.33
CA ALA A 182 3.52 -2.40 10.71
C ALA A 182 3.90 -3.25 9.47
N ASN A 183 4.61 -2.67 8.49
CA ASN A 183 5.11 -3.42 7.34
C ASN A 183 6.59 -3.78 7.58
N PRO A 184 6.95 -5.07 7.77
CA PRO A 184 8.32 -5.49 8.11
C PRO A 184 9.34 -5.13 7.02
N ALA A 185 8.99 -5.30 5.73
CA ALA A 185 9.89 -5.01 4.62
C ALA A 185 10.25 -3.53 4.56
N MET A 186 9.26 -2.63 4.73
CA MET A 186 9.54 -1.20 4.77
C MET A 186 10.22 -0.77 6.08
N ARG A 187 9.86 -1.40 7.20
CA ARG A 187 10.51 -1.12 8.48
C ARG A 187 12.01 -1.39 8.42
N SER A 188 12.42 -2.55 7.86
CA SER A 188 13.84 -2.90 7.74
C SER A 188 14.66 -1.92 6.88
N GLN A 189 14.02 -1.12 6.03
CA GLN A 189 14.69 -0.07 5.25
C GLN A 189 14.97 1.20 6.07
N VAL A 190 14.17 1.48 7.09
CA VAL A 190 14.26 2.72 7.88
C VAL A 190 14.76 2.50 9.31
N VAL A 191 14.77 1.25 9.80
CA VAL A 191 15.27 0.87 11.12
C VAL A 191 16.12 -0.37 11.02
N GLN A 192 17.34 -0.31 11.55
CA GLN A 192 18.19 -1.47 11.77
C GLN A 192 18.04 -1.93 13.23
N GLU A 193 17.97 -3.23 13.43
CA GLU A 193 17.98 -3.83 14.74
C GLU A 193 19.29 -4.64 14.90
N ALA A 194 20.16 -4.22 15.81
CA ALA A 194 21.40 -4.89 16.14
C ALA A 194 21.58 -4.91 17.68
N ASP A 195 21.96 -6.07 18.22
CA ASP A 195 22.19 -6.27 19.65
C ASP A 195 21.01 -5.83 20.54
N GLY A 196 19.78 -6.10 20.09
CA GLY A 196 18.54 -5.71 20.76
C GLY A 196 18.27 -4.20 20.77
N LYS A 197 19.07 -3.41 20.06
CA LYS A 197 18.91 -1.95 19.94
C LYS A 197 18.41 -1.59 18.55
N LYS A 198 17.45 -0.66 18.50
CA LYS A 198 16.92 -0.08 17.28
C LYS A 198 17.70 1.19 16.93
N LYS A 199 18.21 1.25 15.71
CA LYS A 199 18.92 2.43 15.20
C LYS A 199 18.22 2.88 13.89
N PRO A 200 17.80 4.14 13.78
CA PRO A 200 17.30 4.67 12.52
C PRO A 200 18.36 4.54 11.41
N THR A 201 17.97 4.05 10.25
CA THR A 201 18.83 3.99 9.06
C THR A 201 19.07 5.38 8.49
N PHE A 202 18.09 6.27 8.64
CA PHE A 202 18.11 7.65 8.15
C PHE A 202 17.85 8.62 9.29
N THR A 203 18.52 9.76 9.28
CA THR A 203 18.14 10.92 10.08
C THR A 203 16.84 11.54 9.53
N ASN A 204 16.15 12.34 10.33
CA ASN A 204 14.97 13.09 9.85
C ASN A 204 15.30 14.04 8.70
N ALA A 205 16.51 14.61 8.66
CA ALA A 205 16.95 15.46 7.58
C ALA A 205 17.08 14.66 6.27
N GLU A 206 17.68 13.48 6.32
CA GLU A 206 17.81 12.58 5.18
C GLU A 206 16.43 12.08 4.70
N LEU A 207 15.52 11.71 5.62
CA LEU A 207 14.16 11.32 5.24
C LEU A 207 13.41 12.46 4.54
N LYS A 208 13.62 13.72 4.95
CA LYS A 208 13.06 14.89 4.24
C LYS A 208 13.65 15.03 2.85
N GLN A 209 14.96 14.82 2.69
CA GLN A 209 15.61 14.86 1.37
C GLN A 209 15.12 13.73 0.45
N VAL A 210 15.00 12.51 0.96
CA VAL A 210 14.39 11.37 0.23
C VAL A 210 12.98 11.72 -0.22
N ALA A 211 12.14 12.22 0.68
CA ALA A 211 10.77 12.59 0.40
C ALA A 211 10.68 13.73 -0.67
N ALA A 212 11.53 14.75 -0.55
CA ALA A 212 11.58 15.83 -1.51
C ALA A 212 12.04 15.34 -2.88
N TYR A 213 13.06 14.49 -2.94
CA TYR A 213 13.53 13.89 -4.18
C TYR A 213 12.43 13.07 -4.87
N LEU A 214 11.78 12.15 -4.17
CA LEU A 214 10.69 11.33 -4.73
C LEU A 214 9.51 12.19 -5.21
N ALA A 215 9.20 13.26 -4.50
CA ALA A 215 8.14 14.18 -4.87
C ALA A 215 8.48 15.00 -6.14
N SER A 216 9.77 15.25 -6.44
CA SER A 216 10.22 15.97 -7.62
C SER A 216 10.23 15.12 -8.89
N LEU A 217 10.17 13.81 -8.76
CA LEU A 217 10.18 12.90 -9.90
C LEU A 217 8.86 12.95 -10.66
N PRO A 218 8.89 12.92 -12.01
CA PRO A 218 7.69 12.76 -12.80
C PRO A 218 7.05 11.41 -12.52
N GLY A 219 5.75 11.41 -12.22
CA GLY A 219 4.99 10.24 -11.83
C GLY A 219 3.56 10.27 -12.31
N GLU A 220 2.87 9.16 -12.17
CA GLU A 220 1.49 8.97 -12.60
C GLU A 220 0.47 9.31 -11.51
N LEU A 221 0.93 9.56 -10.27
CA LEU A 221 0.06 9.86 -9.13
C LEU A 221 -0.54 11.27 -9.23
N ARG A 222 -1.85 11.36 -9.06
CA ARG A 222 -2.59 12.62 -9.17
C ARG A 222 -3.63 12.79 -8.07
N THR A 223 -3.98 14.06 -7.81
CA THR A 223 -5.25 14.44 -7.21
C THR A 223 -6.18 14.81 -8.36
N VAL A 224 -7.26 14.07 -8.54
CA VAL A 224 -8.26 14.33 -9.59
C VAL A 224 -9.45 15.03 -8.94
N PRO A 225 -9.68 16.32 -9.25
CA PRO A 225 -10.81 17.06 -8.70
C PRO A 225 -12.14 16.51 -9.22
N GLU A 226 -13.12 16.40 -8.33
CA GLU A 226 -14.48 16.07 -8.72
C GLU A 226 -15.25 17.36 -9.01
N SER A 227 -15.85 17.42 -10.21
CA SER A 227 -16.57 18.62 -10.67
C SER A 227 -17.77 19.00 -9.79
N ARG A 228 -18.32 18.04 -9.05
CA ARG A 228 -19.45 18.28 -8.12
C ARG A 228 -19.07 19.14 -6.90
N PHE A 229 -17.79 19.35 -6.63
CA PHE A 229 -17.29 20.14 -5.48
C PHE A 229 -16.62 21.46 -5.91
N ARG A 230 -16.90 21.91 -7.13
CA ARG A 230 -16.43 23.21 -7.67
C ARG A 230 -17.49 24.28 -7.52
#